data_393e1b90612348c76c8bdb0b43d509d7
#
_entry.id   393e1b90612348c76c8bdb0b43d509d7
#
_cell.length_a   1.000
_cell.length_b   1.000
_cell.length_c   1.000
_cell.angle_alpha   90.00
_cell.angle_beta   90.00
_cell.angle_gamma   90.00
#
_symmetry.space_group_name_H-M   'P 1'
#
loop_
_entity.id
_entity.type
_entity.pdbx_description
1 polymer ?
#
loop_
_entity_poly.entity_id
_entity_poly.type
_entity_poly.pdbx_seq_one_letter_code
_entity_poly.pdbx_strand_id
1 'polypeptide(L)' 'MIRVNGESEEFAGESVAQLLGRLHVDGRGIAVAMNGDVVPRSQWHHARVDDGASIEIVTAAAGG' A
#
# COMPACT_ATOMS: atom_id res chain seq x y z
N MET A 1 -10.25 -9.32 -2.72
CA MET A 1 -10.47 -7.99 -3.33
C MET A 1 -10.17 -6.92 -2.30
N ILE A 2 -9.39 -5.96 -2.68
CA ILE A 2 -9.06 -4.81 -1.83
C ILE A 2 -9.38 -3.54 -2.59
N ARG A 3 -9.25 -2.40 -1.91
CA ARG A 3 -9.37 -1.10 -2.57
C ARG A 3 -8.04 -0.38 -2.48
N VAL A 4 -7.61 0.19 -3.59
CA VAL A 4 -6.39 0.99 -3.63
C VAL A 4 -6.79 2.36 -4.17
N ASN A 5 -6.69 3.38 -3.33
CA ASN A 5 -7.12 4.74 -3.65
C ASN A 5 -8.55 4.76 -4.19
N GLY A 6 -9.41 3.95 -3.59
CA GLY A 6 -10.81 3.90 -3.95
C GLY A 6 -11.15 2.96 -5.10
N GLU A 7 -10.15 2.35 -5.73
CA GLU A 7 -10.40 1.45 -6.84
C GLU A 7 -10.21 0.00 -6.42
N SER A 8 -11.05 -0.88 -6.92
CA SER A 8 -10.99 -2.30 -6.58
C SER A 8 -9.82 -2.99 -7.27
N GLU A 9 -9.11 -3.82 -6.54
CA GLU A 9 -7.98 -4.58 -7.06
C GLU A 9 -8.06 -6.01 -6.54
N GLU A 10 -7.73 -6.97 -7.38
CA GLU A 10 -7.71 -8.36 -6.94
C GLU A 10 -6.36 -8.63 -6.28
N PHE A 11 -6.35 -8.59 -5.00
CA PHE A 11 -5.13 -8.80 -4.24
C PHE A 11 -5.52 -9.12 -2.80
N ALA A 12 -4.85 -10.03 -2.18
CA ALA A 12 -4.99 -10.28 -0.76
C ALA A 12 -3.99 -11.32 -0.30
N GLY A 13 -3.65 -11.29 0.97
CA GLY A 13 -2.85 -12.34 1.57
C GLY A 13 -1.35 -12.16 1.44
N GLU A 14 -0.91 -11.11 0.79
CA GLU A 14 0.51 -10.84 0.66
C GLU A 14 0.84 -9.49 1.30
N SER A 15 2.09 -9.10 1.24
CA SER A 15 2.54 -7.92 1.95
C SER A 15 2.28 -6.63 1.18
N VAL A 16 2.37 -5.51 1.88
CA VAL A 16 2.31 -4.20 1.24
C VAL A 16 3.39 -4.07 0.17
N ALA A 17 4.60 -4.55 0.47
CA ALA A 17 5.69 -4.46 -0.51
C ALA A 17 5.33 -5.23 -1.78
N GLN A 18 4.71 -6.38 -1.66
CA GLN A 18 4.30 -7.16 -2.82
C GLN A 18 3.19 -6.47 -3.59
N LEU A 19 2.28 -5.81 -2.88
CA LEU A 19 1.22 -5.03 -3.53
C LEU A 19 1.82 -3.92 -4.38
N LEU A 20 2.78 -3.18 -3.83
CA LEU A 20 3.41 -2.10 -4.58
C LEU A 20 4.12 -2.63 -5.82
N GLY A 21 4.77 -3.78 -5.71
CA GLY A 21 5.40 -4.40 -6.85
C GLY A 21 4.40 -4.79 -7.93
N ARG A 22 3.26 -5.33 -7.50
CA ARG A 22 2.22 -5.72 -8.44
C ARG A 22 1.62 -4.53 -9.17
N LEU A 23 1.52 -3.40 -8.50
CA LEU A 23 0.99 -2.19 -9.10
C LEU A 23 2.05 -1.40 -9.86
N HIS A 24 3.28 -1.89 -9.87
CA HIS A 24 4.40 -1.20 -10.51
C HIS A 24 4.62 0.18 -9.93
N VAL A 25 4.44 0.32 -8.64
CA VAL A 25 4.63 1.58 -7.95
C VAL A 25 6.04 1.62 -7.36
N ASP A 26 6.79 2.65 -7.72
CA ASP A 26 8.09 2.87 -7.12
C ASP A 26 7.86 3.30 -5.67
N GLY A 27 8.42 2.57 -4.74
CA GLY A 27 8.21 2.86 -3.33
C GLY A 27 8.89 4.11 -2.82
N ARG A 28 9.69 4.78 -3.63
CA ARG A 28 10.37 5.98 -3.17
C ARG A 28 9.42 7.17 -3.24
N GLY A 29 9.45 7.99 -2.19
CA GLY A 29 8.66 9.21 -2.18
C GLY A 29 7.18 9.00 -2.03
N ILE A 30 6.76 7.87 -1.52
CA ILE A 30 5.34 7.63 -1.26
C ILE A 30 5.10 7.23 0.19
N ALA A 31 3.88 7.39 0.61
CA ALA A 31 3.43 6.89 1.90
C ALA A 31 2.24 5.96 1.65
N VAL A 32 2.14 4.94 2.47
CA VAL A 32 1.07 3.95 2.36
C VAL A 32 0.31 3.90 3.67
N ALA A 33 -1.02 3.94 3.57
CA ALA A 33 -1.88 3.72 4.72
C ALA A 33 -2.77 2.52 4.44
N MET A 34 -3.04 1.74 5.46
CA MET A 34 -3.91 0.58 5.36
C MET A 34 -4.98 0.68 6.43
N ASN A 35 -6.22 0.71 6.00
CA ASN A 35 -7.38 0.83 6.89
C ASN A 35 -7.24 2.04 7.82
N GLY A 36 -6.71 3.12 7.29
CA GLY A 36 -6.58 4.37 8.03
C GLY A 36 -5.29 4.53 8.81
N ASP A 37 -4.45 3.52 8.85
CA ASP A 37 -3.20 3.60 9.61
C ASP A 37 -2.01 3.60 8.68
N VAL A 38 -1.09 4.52 8.90
CA VAL A 38 0.13 4.59 8.10
C VAL A 38 0.97 3.34 8.33
N VAL A 39 1.45 2.75 7.25
CA VAL A 39 2.34 1.61 7.31
C VAL A 39 3.75 2.11 7.03
N PRO A 40 4.61 2.16 8.05
CA PRO A 40 5.98 2.63 7.84
C PRO A 40 6.71 1.78 6.79
N ARG A 41 7.58 2.42 6.04
CA ARG A 41 8.34 1.71 5.01
C ARG A 41 9.02 0.46 5.56
N SER A 42 9.55 0.55 6.77
CA SER A 42 10.26 -0.58 7.37
C SER A 42 9.34 -1.77 7.61
N GLN A 43 8.04 -1.59 7.57
CA GLN A 43 7.07 -2.65 7.80
C GLN A 43 6.43 -3.18 6.52
N TRP A 44 6.75 -2.59 5.36
CA TRP A 44 6.06 -2.98 4.13
C TRP A 44 6.20 -4.46 3.80
N HIS A 45 7.34 -5.06 4.12
CA HIS A 45 7.55 -6.47 3.83
C HIS A 45 6.84 -7.38 4.82
N HIS A 46 6.40 -6.83 5.95
CA HIS A 46 5.75 -7.62 7.00
C HIS A 46 4.26 -7.31 7.14
N ALA A 47 3.83 -6.15 6.70
CA ALA A 47 2.43 -5.77 6.84
C ALA A 47 1.60 -6.53 5.82
N ARG A 48 0.71 -7.37 6.32
CA ARG A 48 -0.10 -8.21 5.45
C ARG A 48 -1.33 -7.45 4.99
N VAL A 49 -1.65 -7.58 3.73
CA VAL A 49 -2.85 -6.96 3.16
C VAL A 49 -3.93 -8.02 3.12
N ASP A 50 -4.91 -7.91 4.01
CA ASP A 50 -5.99 -8.87 4.08
C ASP A 50 -7.10 -8.54 3.10
N ASP A 51 -7.91 -9.53 2.78
CA ASP A 51 -9.05 -9.31 1.89
C ASP A 51 -9.94 -8.23 2.49
N GLY A 52 -10.39 -7.33 1.67
CA GLY A 52 -11.24 -6.24 2.12
C GLY A 52 -10.48 -5.00 2.60
N ALA A 53 -9.17 -5.06 2.61
CA ALA A 53 -8.38 -3.91 3.09
C ALA A 53 -8.54 -2.69 2.20
N SER A 54 -8.44 -1.53 2.81
CA SER A 54 -8.47 -0.26 2.11
C SER A 54 -7.05 0.33 2.15
N ILE A 55 -6.45 0.47 1.00
CA ILE A 55 -5.07 0.96 0.89
C ILE A 55 -5.08 2.35 0.27
N GLU A 56 -4.32 3.25 0.86
CA GLU A 56 -4.13 4.58 0.30
C GLU A 56 -2.65 4.79 0.04
N ILE A 57 -2.32 5.16 -1.17
CA ILE A 57 -0.95 5.44 -1.57
C ILE A 57 -0.90 6.90 -2.00
N VAL A 58 -0.09 7.68 -1.32
CA VAL A 58 0.02 9.10 -1.62
C VAL A 58 1.49 9.46 -1.85
N THR A 59 1.73 10.44 -2.69
CA THR A 59 3.05 10.95 -2.90
C THR A 59 3.44 11.75 -1.67
N ALA A 60 4.44 11.29 -1.01
CA ALA A 60 4.95 12.04 0.10
C ALA A 60 5.86 13.06 -0.51
N ALA A 61 5.32 14.03 -0.96
CA ALA A 61 5.99 15.05 -1.68
C ALA A 61 7.08 15.64 -0.97
N ALA A 62 7.75 15.00 -0.51
CA ALA A 62 8.73 15.51 0.13
C ALA A 62 9.42 16.61 -0.52
N GLY A 63 8.83 17.41 -0.84
CA GLY A 63 9.44 18.49 -1.34
C GLY A 63 10.76 18.37 -1.20
N GLY A 64 10.51 17.78 -1.11
CA GLY A 64 11.55 17.82 -0.99
C GLY A 64 12.19 17.29 -1.19
#